data_6c3270cf7dc2d78dda49807329b44540
#
_entry.id   6c3270cf7dc2d78dda49807329b44540
#
_cell.length_a   1.000
_cell.length_b   1.000
_cell.length_c   1.000
_cell.angle_alpha   90.00
_cell.angle_beta   90.00
_cell.angle_gamma   90.00
#
_symmetry.space_group_name_H-M   'P 1'
#
loop_
_entity.id
_entity.type
_entity.pdbx_description
1 polymer ?
#
loop_
_entity_poly.entity_id
_entity_poly.type
_entity_poly.pdbx_seq_one_letter_code
_entity_poly.pdbx_strand_id
1 'polypeptide(L)'
;MSLSSNVENLSPQIIRHIAKEVADLTKDPPEGIKVIPNEEDITDIQATIEGPAGTPYAGGLFKMKLVLGKNFPSEPPRGFFVTKIFHPNVASNGEICVNTLKKDWTSDLGIKHVLLTIKCLLIVPNPESALNEEAGKLLLEQYEDYTKRAKIYTEIHAKPPKFSEPVSTDAISEGPIAKKHAGDKKLLDKKKKEKKKILKRL
;
A
#
# COMPACT_ATOMS: atom_id res chain seq x y z
N MET A 1 -20.64 12.58 7.38
CA MET A 1 -20.00 13.89 7.69
C MET A 1 -19.23 14.29 6.46
N SER A 2 -19.67 15.33 5.75
CA SER A 2 -18.97 15.89 4.61
C SER A 2 -17.60 16.40 5.09
N LEU A 3 -16.51 15.83 4.58
CA LEU A 3 -15.20 16.39 4.78
C LEU A 3 -15.17 17.70 3.99
N SER A 4 -15.29 18.81 4.69
CA SER A 4 -15.10 20.13 4.11
C SER A 4 -13.73 20.13 3.43
N SER A 5 -13.71 20.34 2.11
CA SER A 5 -12.48 20.47 1.34
C SER A 5 -11.65 21.61 1.91
N ASN A 6 -10.35 21.41 2.10
CA ASN A 6 -9.43 22.48 2.54
C ASN A 6 -9.13 23.52 1.44
N VAL A 7 -9.69 23.34 0.25
CA VAL A 7 -9.49 24.23 -0.91
C VAL A 7 -9.82 25.68 -0.59
N GLU A 8 -10.89 25.92 0.18
CA GLU A 8 -11.32 27.30 0.56
C GLU A 8 -10.28 28.06 1.38
N ASN A 9 -9.35 27.35 2.02
CA ASN A 9 -8.32 27.93 2.87
C ASN A 9 -7.00 28.20 2.12
N LEU A 10 -6.88 27.74 0.87
CA LEU A 10 -5.67 27.89 0.06
C LEU A 10 -5.79 29.05 -0.93
N SER A 11 -4.70 29.80 -1.12
CA SER A 11 -4.69 30.88 -2.12
C SER A 11 -4.79 30.28 -3.54
N PRO A 12 -5.37 31.04 -4.52
CA PRO A 12 -5.44 30.59 -5.91
C PRO A 12 -4.08 30.27 -6.54
N GLN A 13 -3.01 30.90 -6.05
CA GLN A 13 -1.64 30.65 -6.52
C GLN A 13 -1.15 29.26 -6.05
N ILE A 14 -1.41 28.92 -4.79
CA ILE A 14 -1.06 27.62 -4.22
C ILE A 14 -1.86 26.52 -4.92
N ILE A 15 -3.16 26.71 -5.14
CA ILE A 15 -4.01 25.76 -5.86
C ILE A 15 -3.46 25.48 -7.27
N ARG A 16 -3.08 26.53 -8.02
CA ARG A 16 -2.46 26.37 -9.35
C ARG A 16 -1.13 25.64 -9.29
N HIS A 17 -0.32 25.92 -8.26
CA HIS A 17 0.96 25.23 -8.08
C HIS A 17 0.76 23.74 -7.82
N ILE A 18 -0.16 23.40 -6.91
CA ILE A 18 -0.52 22.00 -6.60
C ILE A 18 -1.03 21.28 -7.86
N ALA A 19 -1.96 21.91 -8.58
CA ALA A 19 -2.53 21.34 -9.80
C ALA A 19 -1.45 21.02 -10.84
N LYS A 20 -0.50 21.95 -11.03
CA LYS A 20 0.63 21.74 -11.94
C LYS A 20 1.52 20.58 -11.46
N GLU A 21 1.89 20.57 -10.18
CA GLU A 21 2.76 19.53 -9.62
C GLU A 21 2.10 18.14 -9.72
N VAL A 22 0.81 18.03 -9.41
CA VAL A 22 0.05 16.77 -9.54
C VAL A 22 -0.01 16.31 -11.00
N ALA A 23 -0.23 17.22 -11.95
CA ALA A 23 -0.22 16.92 -13.37
C ALA A 23 1.14 16.43 -13.85
N ASP A 24 2.22 17.10 -13.42
CA ASP A 24 3.59 16.72 -13.76
C ASP A 24 3.93 15.32 -13.17
N LEU A 25 3.57 15.07 -11.91
CA LEU A 25 3.76 13.77 -11.24
C LEU A 25 2.90 12.63 -11.84
N THR A 26 1.75 12.97 -12.42
CA THR A 26 0.92 11.98 -13.12
C THR A 26 1.55 11.59 -14.46
N LYS A 27 2.18 12.56 -15.14
CA LYS A 27 2.82 12.36 -16.44
C LYS A 27 4.19 11.68 -16.33
N ASP A 28 4.99 12.10 -15.36
CA ASP A 28 6.34 11.60 -15.11
C ASP A 28 6.54 11.26 -13.62
N PRO A 29 5.93 10.15 -13.15
CA PRO A 29 5.99 9.75 -11.76
C PRO A 29 7.40 9.25 -11.38
N PRO A 30 7.84 9.46 -10.12
CA PRO A 30 9.04 8.80 -9.62
C PRO A 30 8.91 7.27 -9.67
N GLU A 31 10.03 6.58 -9.83
CA GLU A 31 10.05 5.12 -9.88
C GLU A 31 9.31 4.46 -8.71
N GLY A 32 8.40 3.54 -9.02
CA GLY A 32 7.58 2.81 -8.05
C GLY A 32 6.55 3.68 -7.29
N ILE A 33 6.23 4.86 -7.82
CA ILE A 33 5.17 5.72 -7.30
C ILE A 33 4.21 6.05 -8.44
N LYS A 34 2.91 5.91 -8.19
CA LYS A 34 1.86 6.31 -9.13
C LYS A 34 0.93 7.28 -8.43
N VAL A 35 0.84 8.51 -8.94
CA VAL A 35 -0.09 9.53 -8.45
C VAL A 35 -1.42 9.40 -9.19
N ILE A 36 -2.51 9.51 -8.46
CA ILE A 36 -3.89 9.42 -8.97
C ILE A 36 -4.54 10.77 -8.69
N PRO A 37 -4.80 11.59 -9.71
CA PRO A 37 -5.47 12.87 -9.54
C PRO A 37 -6.86 12.67 -8.93
N ASN A 38 -7.21 13.48 -7.94
CA ASN A 38 -8.55 13.58 -7.39
C ASN A 38 -9.19 14.86 -7.94
N GLU A 39 -10.10 14.71 -8.90
CA GLU A 39 -10.77 15.83 -9.55
C GLU A 39 -11.78 16.52 -8.62
N GLU A 40 -12.26 15.83 -7.60
CA GLU A 40 -13.24 16.36 -6.65
C GLU A 40 -12.58 17.23 -5.57
N ASP A 41 -11.38 16.87 -5.14
CA ASP A 41 -10.64 17.59 -4.09
C ASP A 41 -9.12 17.56 -4.34
N ILE A 42 -8.60 18.67 -4.83
CA ILE A 42 -7.16 18.83 -5.09
C ILE A 42 -6.32 18.79 -3.79
N THR A 43 -6.93 18.93 -2.62
CA THR A 43 -6.24 18.83 -1.33
C THR A 43 -6.13 17.40 -0.80
N ASP A 44 -6.80 16.43 -1.42
CA ASP A 44 -6.72 15.00 -1.15
C ASP A 44 -6.01 14.28 -2.31
N ILE A 45 -4.69 14.19 -2.22
CA ILE A 45 -3.85 13.60 -3.27
C ILE A 45 -3.67 12.13 -3.00
N GLN A 46 -4.13 11.30 -3.93
CA GLN A 46 -4.01 9.86 -3.84
C GLN A 46 -2.78 9.35 -4.59
N ALA A 47 -2.12 8.35 -4.03
CA ALA A 47 -0.98 7.72 -4.66
C ALA A 47 -0.91 6.22 -4.32
N THR A 48 -0.18 5.48 -5.14
CA THR A 48 0.22 4.11 -4.86
C THR A 48 1.73 4.03 -4.85
N ILE A 49 2.30 3.42 -3.81
CA ILE A 49 3.73 3.19 -3.68
C ILE A 49 3.99 1.69 -3.79
N GLU A 50 4.88 1.30 -4.66
CA GLU A 50 5.38 -0.07 -4.74
C GLU A 50 6.35 -0.33 -3.59
N GLY A 51 6.18 -1.46 -2.91
CA GLY A 51 7.08 -1.89 -1.86
C GLY A 51 8.49 -2.12 -2.41
N PRO A 52 9.52 -1.40 -1.89
CA PRO A 52 10.88 -1.46 -2.42
C PRO A 52 11.48 -2.86 -2.35
N ALA A 53 12.24 -3.24 -3.39
CA ALA A 53 12.96 -4.51 -3.41
C ALA A 53 13.92 -4.62 -2.21
N GLY A 54 14.10 -5.84 -1.69
CA GLY A 54 14.96 -6.08 -0.54
C GLY A 54 14.36 -5.70 0.82
N THR A 55 13.12 -5.18 0.84
CA THR A 55 12.39 -4.85 2.08
C THR A 55 11.30 -5.90 2.37
N PRO A 56 10.76 -5.93 3.60
CA PRO A 56 9.60 -6.77 3.92
C PRO A 56 8.34 -6.42 3.11
N TYR A 57 8.33 -5.26 2.48
CA TYR A 57 7.22 -4.72 1.70
C TYR A 57 7.30 -5.05 0.21
N ALA A 58 8.38 -5.69 -0.25
CA ALA A 58 8.62 -6.00 -1.65
C ALA A 58 7.45 -6.74 -2.31
N GLY A 59 7.07 -6.29 -3.50
CA GLY A 59 5.96 -6.86 -4.28
C GLY A 59 4.57 -6.46 -3.80
N GLY A 60 4.46 -5.59 -2.78
CA GLY A 60 3.21 -4.98 -2.34
C GLY A 60 2.91 -3.67 -3.08
N LEU A 61 1.62 -3.36 -3.26
CA LEU A 61 1.12 -2.08 -3.74
C LEU A 61 0.39 -1.38 -2.60
N PHE A 62 0.97 -0.30 -2.10
CA PHE A 62 0.45 0.44 -0.95
C PHE A 62 -0.27 1.70 -1.42
N LYS A 63 -1.60 1.68 -1.35
CA LYS A 63 -2.43 2.87 -1.58
C LYS A 63 -2.28 3.80 -0.38
N MET A 64 -2.09 5.07 -0.68
CA MET A 64 -1.97 6.11 0.32
C MET A 64 -2.64 7.40 -0.14
N LYS A 65 -2.81 8.34 0.77
CA LYS A 65 -3.26 9.69 0.48
C LYS A 65 -2.46 10.73 1.25
N LEU A 66 -2.30 11.91 0.65
CA LEU A 66 -1.79 13.11 1.28
C LEU A 66 -2.93 14.11 1.41
N VAL A 67 -3.13 14.62 2.61
CA VAL A 67 -4.13 15.65 2.88
C VAL A 67 -3.42 16.98 3.15
N LEU A 68 -3.64 17.93 2.27
CA LEU A 68 -3.08 19.29 2.41
C LEU A 68 -3.89 20.06 3.44
N GLY A 69 -3.21 20.51 4.49
CA GLY A 69 -3.84 21.35 5.53
C GLY A 69 -3.93 22.81 5.12
N LYS A 70 -4.66 23.60 5.92
CA LYS A 70 -4.82 25.05 5.72
C LYS A 70 -3.50 25.84 5.74
N ASN A 71 -2.46 25.31 6.37
CA ASN A 71 -1.15 25.93 6.50
C ASN A 71 -0.17 25.47 5.41
N PHE A 72 -0.62 24.69 4.43
CA PHE A 72 0.23 24.29 3.31
C PHE A 72 0.55 25.54 2.43
N PRO A 73 1.80 25.74 2.00
CA PRO A 73 2.98 24.87 2.13
C PRO A 73 3.87 25.15 3.34
N SER A 74 3.48 26.05 4.27
CA SER A 74 4.28 26.31 5.49
C SER A 74 4.42 25.08 6.37
N GLU A 75 3.45 24.18 6.33
CA GLU A 75 3.50 22.86 6.95
C GLU A 75 3.37 21.77 5.86
N PRO A 76 4.02 20.61 6.06
CA PRO A 76 3.88 19.48 5.14
C PRO A 76 2.45 18.93 5.15
N PRO A 77 2.04 18.22 4.09
CA PRO A 77 0.78 17.48 4.11
C PRO A 77 0.81 16.37 5.16
N ARG A 78 -0.38 15.96 5.63
CA ARG A 78 -0.54 14.73 6.41
C ARG A 78 -0.62 13.55 5.47
N GLY A 79 0.11 12.49 5.77
CA GLY A 79 0.12 11.26 4.99
C GLY A 79 -0.63 10.12 5.69
N PHE A 80 -1.34 9.32 4.91
CA PHE A 80 -2.07 8.16 5.41
C PHE A 80 -1.92 6.99 4.45
N PHE A 81 -1.51 5.83 4.95
CA PHE A 81 -1.70 4.59 4.22
C PHE A 81 -3.16 4.14 4.30
N VAL A 82 -3.79 3.95 3.14
CA VAL A 82 -5.12 3.34 3.01
C VAL A 82 -4.98 1.82 3.07
N THR A 83 -3.93 1.29 2.45
CA THR A 83 -3.55 -0.12 2.57
C THR A 83 -2.98 -0.37 3.97
N LYS A 84 -3.50 -1.38 4.67
CA LYS A 84 -2.96 -1.77 5.98
C LYS A 84 -1.51 -2.22 5.87
N ILE A 85 -0.67 -1.69 6.74
CA ILE A 85 0.77 -1.95 6.77
C ILE A 85 1.24 -2.15 8.22
N PHE A 86 2.19 -3.04 8.43
CA PHE A 86 2.88 -3.19 9.72
C PHE A 86 4.22 -2.44 9.64
N HIS A 87 4.27 -1.26 10.23
CA HIS A 87 5.42 -0.36 10.13
C HIS A 87 5.55 0.51 11.38
N PRO A 88 6.76 0.75 11.91
CA PRO A 88 6.96 1.57 13.12
C PRO A 88 6.34 2.96 13.01
N ASN A 89 6.54 3.63 11.89
CA ASN A 89 6.13 5.03 11.71
C ASN A 89 4.69 5.20 11.21
N VAL A 90 3.87 4.14 11.25
CA VAL A 90 2.48 4.16 10.80
C VAL A 90 1.56 3.72 11.93
N ALA A 91 0.62 4.58 12.29
CA ALA A 91 -0.38 4.29 13.31
C ALA A 91 -1.41 3.27 12.82
N SER A 92 -2.20 2.73 13.75
CA SER A 92 -3.25 1.74 13.44
C SER A 92 -4.34 2.25 12.47
N ASN A 93 -4.56 3.57 12.45
CA ASN A 93 -5.47 4.25 11.51
C ASN A 93 -4.83 4.55 10.14
N GLY A 94 -3.57 4.17 9.93
CA GLY A 94 -2.80 4.41 8.71
C GLY A 94 -2.03 5.73 8.68
N GLU A 95 -2.15 6.59 9.70
CA GLU A 95 -1.47 7.88 9.74
C GLU A 95 0.05 7.71 9.83
N ILE A 96 0.76 8.42 8.96
CA ILE A 96 2.23 8.45 8.93
C ILE A 96 2.72 9.49 9.92
N CYS A 97 3.78 9.18 10.65
CA CYS A 97 4.32 10.08 11.66
C CYS A 97 4.62 11.47 11.12
N VAL A 98 3.93 12.48 11.67
CA VAL A 98 4.07 13.89 11.27
C VAL A 98 5.50 14.39 11.48
N ASN A 99 6.17 13.99 12.54
CA ASN A 99 7.55 14.41 12.81
C ASN A 99 8.52 13.96 11.72
N THR A 100 8.28 12.77 11.16
CA THR A 100 9.09 12.26 10.05
C THR A 100 8.90 13.09 8.78
N LEU A 101 7.69 13.55 8.51
CA LEU A 101 7.40 14.40 7.36
C LEU A 101 7.85 15.86 7.56
N LYS A 102 7.95 16.32 8.82
CA LYS A 102 8.38 17.69 9.17
C LYS A 102 9.89 17.85 9.23
N LYS A 103 10.64 16.78 9.46
CA LYS A 103 12.07 16.84 9.78
C LYS A 103 12.90 17.68 8.80
N ASP A 104 12.65 17.49 7.50
CA ASP A 104 13.41 18.16 6.44
C ASP A 104 12.49 19.00 5.54
N TRP A 105 11.28 19.35 6.04
CA TRP A 105 10.30 20.10 5.27
C TRP A 105 10.64 21.59 5.21
N THR A 106 10.60 22.13 3.99
CA THR A 106 10.62 23.57 3.70
C THR A 106 9.51 23.89 2.70
N SER A 107 9.04 25.13 2.68
CA SER A 107 7.88 25.53 1.87
C SER A 107 8.08 25.47 0.35
N ASP A 108 9.32 25.33 -0.09
CA ASP A 108 9.71 25.16 -1.49
C ASP A 108 9.75 23.69 -1.93
N LEU A 109 9.68 22.75 -0.95
CA LEU A 109 9.52 21.35 -1.23
C LEU A 109 8.07 21.05 -1.61
N GLY A 110 7.89 20.15 -2.58
CA GLY A 110 6.58 19.81 -3.09
C GLY A 110 6.10 18.42 -2.66
N ILE A 111 5.00 18.02 -3.26
CA ILE A 111 4.36 16.72 -3.08
C ILE A 111 5.31 15.58 -3.44
N LYS A 112 6.12 15.75 -4.49
CA LYS A 112 7.14 14.79 -4.92
C LYS A 112 8.10 14.42 -3.78
N HIS A 113 8.58 15.44 -3.05
CA HIS A 113 9.49 15.23 -1.92
C HIS A 113 8.84 14.37 -0.83
N VAL A 114 7.58 14.66 -0.48
CA VAL A 114 6.85 13.90 0.54
C VAL A 114 6.66 12.45 0.12
N LEU A 115 6.26 12.20 -1.12
CA LEU A 115 6.08 10.84 -1.64
C LEU A 115 7.39 10.05 -1.62
N LEU A 116 8.51 10.67 -1.99
CA LEU A 116 9.84 10.06 -1.91
C LEU A 116 10.26 9.78 -0.47
N THR A 117 10.01 10.72 0.46
CA THR A 117 10.27 10.54 1.89
C THR A 117 9.50 9.32 2.42
N ILE A 118 8.23 9.18 2.07
CA ILE A 118 7.41 8.03 2.49
C ILE A 118 7.93 6.74 1.87
N LYS A 119 8.35 6.74 0.60
CA LYS A 119 9.00 5.57 -0.01
C LYS A 119 10.30 5.20 0.72
N CYS A 120 11.10 6.19 1.11
CA CYS A 120 12.33 5.97 1.88
C CYS A 120 12.06 5.35 3.25
N LEU A 121 10.94 5.70 3.92
CA LEU A 121 10.54 5.06 5.18
C LEU A 121 10.29 3.55 5.04
N LEU A 122 9.82 3.10 3.88
CA LEU A 122 9.66 1.66 3.61
C LEU A 122 11.01 0.95 3.46
N ILE A 123 12.08 1.69 3.17
CA ILE A 123 13.46 1.15 3.07
C ILE A 123 14.13 1.19 4.44
N VAL A 124 14.08 2.36 5.09
CA VAL A 124 14.73 2.62 6.39
C VAL A 124 13.70 3.23 7.34
N PRO A 125 13.02 2.40 8.16
CA PRO A 125 12.13 2.89 9.20
C PRO A 125 12.89 3.74 10.24
N ASN A 126 12.19 4.73 10.81
CA ASN A 126 12.74 5.55 11.89
C ASN A 126 12.22 5.06 13.24
N PRO A 127 13.03 4.34 14.05
CA PRO A 127 12.59 3.81 15.34
C PRO A 127 12.31 4.89 16.39
N GLU A 128 12.93 6.07 16.28
CA GLU A 128 12.76 7.17 17.23
C GLU A 128 11.36 7.83 17.14
N SER A 129 10.68 7.67 16.00
CA SER A 129 9.35 8.24 15.74
C SER A 129 8.29 7.14 15.59
N ALA A 130 8.35 6.10 16.42
CA ALA A 130 7.42 4.99 16.37
C ALA A 130 6.02 5.41 16.83
N LEU A 131 5.01 5.18 15.95
CA LEU A 131 3.58 5.25 16.25
C LEU A 131 2.98 3.86 16.51
N ASN A 132 3.66 2.84 16.05
CA ASN A 132 3.37 1.44 16.32
C ASN A 132 4.49 0.89 17.21
N GLU A 133 4.26 0.89 18.52
CA GLU A 133 5.25 0.50 19.52
C GLU A 133 5.74 -0.94 19.33
N GLU A 134 4.81 -1.86 18.99
CA GLU A 134 5.14 -3.25 18.73
C GLU A 134 6.10 -3.39 17.53
N ALA A 135 5.80 -2.71 16.42
CA ALA A 135 6.66 -2.72 15.25
C ALA A 135 8.02 -2.06 15.53
N GLY A 136 8.04 -0.97 16.31
CA GLY A 136 9.27 -0.30 16.76
C GLY A 136 10.14 -1.20 17.62
N LYS A 137 9.53 -1.87 18.60
CA LYS A 137 10.24 -2.81 19.48
C LYS A 137 10.81 -4.00 18.71
N LEU A 138 10.00 -4.64 17.84
CA LEU A 138 10.47 -5.76 17.02
C LEU A 138 11.59 -5.33 16.06
N LEU A 139 11.51 -4.14 15.49
CA LEU A 139 12.56 -3.60 14.62
C LEU A 139 13.91 -3.53 15.32
N LEU A 140 13.93 -3.11 16.58
CA LEU A 140 15.17 -2.90 17.37
C LEU A 140 15.67 -4.19 18.04
N GLU A 141 14.76 -5.00 18.56
CA GLU A 141 15.14 -6.13 19.43
C GLU A 141 15.08 -7.49 18.69
N GLN A 142 14.19 -7.64 17.69
CA GLN A 142 13.90 -8.91 17.03
C GLN A 142 13.60 -8.68 15.53
N TYR A 143 14.61 -8.24 14.79
CA TYR A 143 14.47 -7.84 13.37
C TYR A 143 13.86 -8.92 12.47
N GLU A 144 14.18 -10.19 12.72
CA GLU A 144 13.60 -11.30 11.93
C GLU A 144 12.09 -11.42 12.12
N ASP A 145 11.60 -11.25 13.36
CA ASP A 145 10.15 -11.33 13.63
C ASP A 145 9.42 -10.09 13.10
N TYR A 146 10.04 -8.91 13.18
CA TYR A 146 9.56 -7.72 12.46
C TYR A 146 9.39 -8.00 10.97
N THR A 147 10.44 -8.53 10.34
CA THR A 147 10.45 -8.80 8.89
C THR A 147 9.40 -9.84 8.50
N LYS A 148 9.27 -10.94 9.25
CA LYS A 148 8.23 -11.96 9.02
C LYS A 148 6.83 -11.37 9.10
N ARG A 149 6.58 -10.56 10.12
CA ARG A 149 5.26 -9.96 10.35
C ARG A 149 4.91 -8.93 9.28
N ALA A 150 5.85 -8.03 8.94
CA ALA A 150 5.65 -7.05 7.89
C ALA A 150 5.40 -7.71 6.52
N LYS A 151 6.10 -8.82 6.20
CA LYS A 151 5.84 -9.63 4.99
C LYS A 151 4.44 -10.21 4.98
N ILE A 152 3.97 -10.80 6.09
CA ILE A 152 2.63 -11.36 6.20
C ILE A 152 1.57 -10.27 5.95
N TYR A 153 1.72 -9.08 6.57
CA TYR A 153 0.83 -7.95 6.32
C TYR A 153 0.83 -7.52 4.86
N THR A 154 2.00 -7.44 4.23
CA THR A 154 2.15 -7.13 2.81
C THR A 154 1.43 -8.16 1.94
N GLU A 155 1.59 -9.44 2.24
CA GLU A 155 0.94 -10.53 1.52
C GLU A 155 -0.58 -10.53 1.62
N ILE A 156 -1.11 -10.15 2.77
CA ILE A 156 -2.56 -10.15 3.01
C ILE A 156 -3.21 -8.89 2.44
N HIS A 157 -2.57 -7.72 2.60
CA HIS A 157 -3.23 -6.44 2.38
C HIS A 157 -2.75 -5.67 1.15
N ALA A 158 -1.51 -5.90 0.69
CA ALA A 158 -0.88 -5.09 -0.35
C ALA A 158 -0.64 -5.85 -1.66
N LYS A 159 -0.90 -7.15 -1.74
CA LYS A 159 -0.75 -7.86 -3.02
C LYS A 159 -1.81 -7.39 -4.02
N PRO A 160 -1.39 -7.13 -5.28
CA PRO A 160 -2.36 -6.89 -6.34
C PRO A 160 -3.26 -8.13 -6.48
N PRO A 161 -4.55 -7.95 -6.81
CA PRO A 161 -5.41 -9.07 -7.10
C PRO A 161 -4.76 -9.92 -8.19
N LYS A 162 -4.62 -11.22 -7.95
CA LYS A 162 -4.22 -12.15 -9.01
C LYS A 162 -5.34 -12.12 -10.04
N PHE A 163 -5.12 -11.45 -11.16
CA PHE A 163 -5.94 -11.67 -12.34
C PHE A 163 -5.72 -13.14 -12.71
N SER A 164 -6.77 -13.95 -12.59
CA SER A 164 -6.83 -15.22 -13.28
C SER A 164 -6.59 -14.88 -14.74
N GLU A 165 -5.54 -15.46 -15.33
CA GLU A 165 -5.27 -15.34 -16.76
C GLU A 165 -6.57 -15.65 -17.52
N PRO A 166 -6.92 -14.89 -18.56
CA PRO A 166 -8.06 -15.23 -19.38
C PRO A 166 -7.79 -16.63 -19.94
N VAL A 167 -8.69 -17.56 -19.62
CA VAL A 167 -8.71 -18.89 -20.26
C VAL A 167 -8.74 -18.63 -21.75
N SER A 168 -7.65 -18.97 -22.44
CA SER A 168 -7.56 -18.92 -23.89
C SER A 168 -8.61 -19.88 -24.44
N THR A 169 -9.72 -19.32 -24.88
CA THR A 169 -10.70 -20.01 -25.71
C THR A 169 -10.18 -20.02 -27.13
N ASP A 170 -9.35 -20.99 -27.46
CA ASP A 170 -9.06 -21.35 -28.83
C ASP A 170 -9.33 -22.83 -29.05
N ALA A 171 -10.05 -23.04 -30.15
CA ALA A 171 -10.33 -24.31 -30.82
C ALA A 171 -11.62 -25.05 -30.46
N ILE A 172 -12.69 -24.56 -31.08
CA ILE A 172 -13.79 -25.45 -31.52
C ILE A 172 -13.26 -26.33 -32.64
N SER A 173 -13.11 -27.64 -32.43
CA SER A 173 -13.16 -28.63 -33.49
C SER A 173 -14.00 -29.79 -33.00
N GLU A 174 -15.09 -30.01 -33.75
CA GLU A 174 -16.05 -31.10 -33.56
C GLU A 174 -15.40 -32.47 -33.76
N GLY A 175 -15.82 -33.45 -32.97
CA GLY A 175 -15.56 -34.88 -33.20
C GLY A 175 -16.02 -35.74 -32.03
N PRO A 176 -16.53 -36.97 -32.23
CA PRO A 176 -17.71 -37.47 -31.56
C PRO A 176 -17.50 -38.19 -30.23
N ILE A 177 -18.60 -38.25 -29.48
CA ILE A 177 -18.94 -38.87 -28.22
C ILE A 177 -18.35 -40.27 -28.03
N ALA A 178 -17.61 -40.53 -26.94
CA ALA A 178 -17.49 -41.82 -26.33
C ALA A 178 -17.50 -41.70 -24.79
N LYS A 179 -18.49 -42.34 -24.18
CA LYS A 179 -18.71 -42.53 -22.76
C LYS A 179 -17.55 -43.32 -22.14
N LYS A 180 -17.00 -42.84 -20.99
CA LYS A 180 -16.59 -43.76 -19.91
C LYS A 180 -16.58 -43.07 -18.55
N HIS A 181 -17.22 -43.76 -17.64
CA HIS A 181 -17.48 -43.45 -16.23
C HIS A 181 -16.31 -43.77 -15.31
N ALA A 182 -16.33 -43.07 -14.14
CA ALA A 182 -15.94 -43.56 -12.80
C ALA A 182 -14.45 -43.77 -12.49
N GLY A 183 -13.84 -42.75 -11.87
CA GLY A 183 -12.51 -42.87 -11.24
C GLY A 183 -12.19 -41.88 -10.13
N ASP A 184 -12.81 -40.70 -10.08
CA ASP A 184 -12.30 -39.57 -9.27
C ASP A 184 -12.89 -39.40 -7.85
N LYS A 185 -13.87 -40.17 -7.43
CA LYS A 185 -14.43 -40.06 -6.08
C LYS A 185 -13.59 -40.69 -4.96
N LYS A 186 -12.66 -41.60 -5.27
CA LYS A 186 -11.85 -42.29 -4.23
C LYS A 186 -10.62 -41.52 -3.76
N LEU A 187 -10.11 -40.54 -4.51
CA LEU A 187 -8.93 -39.74 -4.11
C LEU A 187 -9.26 -38.60 -3.15
N LEU A 188 -10.42 -38.01 -3.26
CA LEU A 188 -10.85 -36.91 -2.37
C LEU A 188 -11.18 -37.39 -0.96
N ASP A 189 -11.72 -38.58 -0.80
CA ASP A 189 -12.06 -39.13 0.51
C ASP A 189 -10.84 -39.61 1.31
N LYS A 190 -9.76 -40.02 0.64
CA LYS A 190 -8.49 -40.36 1.31
C LYS A 190 -7.81 -39.15 1.93
N LYS A 191 -7.79 -37.98 1.22
CA LYS A 191 -7.21 -36.73 1.74
C LYS A 191 -8.01 -36.15 2.91
N LYS A 192 -9.33 -36.31 2.94
CA LYS A 192 -10.17 -35.85 4.07
C LYS A 192 -9.97 -36.69 5.34
N LYS A 193 -9.73 -38.00 5.20
CA LYS A 193 -9.48 -38.92 6.34
C LYS A 193 -8.10 -38.69 6.97
N GLU A 194 -7.07 -38.35 6.20
CA GLU A 194 -5.75 -38.04 6.76
C GLU A 194 -5.72 -36.71 7.51
N LYS A 195 -6.37 -35.69 6.99
CA LYS A 195 -6.48 -34.40 7.72
C LYS A 195 -7.21 -34.55 9.06
N LYS A 196 -8.23 -35.41 9.17
CA LYS A 196 -8.92 -35.66 10.45
C LYS A 196 -8.11 -36.48 11.45
N LYS A 197 -7.13 -37.31 11.01
CA LYS A 197 -6.23 -38.02 11.91
C LYS A 197 -5.15 -37.15 12.52
N ILE A 198 -4.68 -36.13 11.78
CA ILE A 198 -3.66 -35.18 12.26
C ILE A 198 -4.25 -34.21 13.31
N LEU A 199 -5.52 -33.79 13.14
CA LEU A 199 -6.21 -32.91 14.10
C LEU A 199 -6.60 -33.58 15.44
N LYS A 200 -6.55 -34.90 15.55
CA LYS A 200 -6.86 -35.64 16.80
C LYS A 200 -5.61 -36.02 17.61
N ARG A 201 -4.42 -35.59 17.17
CA ARG A 201 -3.14 -35.87 17.84
C ARG A 201 -2.41 -34.60 18.35
N LEU A 202 -3.07 -33.46 18.28
CA LEU A 202 -2.75 -32.20 18.95
C LEU A 202 -3.79 -31.95 20.04
#